data_7e7c70cbc15c3f86d532ccd0ebd7ecdb
#
_entry.id   7e7c70cbc15c3f86d532ccd0ebd7ecdb
#
_cell.length_a   1.000
_cell.length_b   1.000
_cell.length_c   1.000
_cell.angle_alpha   90.00
_cell.angle_beta   90.00
_cell.angle_gamma   90.00
#
_symmetry.space_group_name_H-M   'P 1'
#
loop_
_entity.id
_entity.type
_entity.pdbx_description
1 polymer ?
#
loop_
_entity_poly.entity_id
_entity_poly.type
_entity_poly.pdbx_seq_one_letter_code
_entity_poly.pdbx_strand_id
1 'polypeptide(L)'
;MTLDEIAYNLLNLVRGGRSSNDENISLDQIKFNIKHYRAMFIRRDYARNGYVSKTLEQDLGCLKIKQVDASKCCDLPPTCTVYRTVDKLPKTVRFNFRDALTFIGKPDGTGTIPRVEPYEVEYLEYEKYTKSKTRYYVIDEYIYVYRPNGLEAISVRGVFEDPEEVYKFNTCNDGPCYDPQSPYPLPADMVSQINQGIMAGELQMLAGSFPDTENDKQQDKVPIQQGQ
;
A
#
# COMPACT_ATOMS: atom_id res chain seq x y z
N MET A 1 -14.89 8.24 4.48
CA MET A 1 -14.18 9.34 3.78
C MET A 1 -13.37 8.74 2.66
N THR A 2 -13.42 9.31 1.48
CA THR A 2 -12.56 8.96 0.35
C THR A 2 -11.16 9.56 0.54
N LEU A 3 -10.16 9.11 -0.23
CA LEU A 3 -8.82 9.71 -0.19
C LEU A 3 -8.85 11.19 -0.56
N ASP A 4 -9.69 11.55 -1.53
CA ASP A 4 -9.87 12.94 -1.97
C ASP A 4 -10.43 13.84 -0.87
N GLU A 5 -11.43 13.37 -0.13
CA GLU A 5 -11.99 14.11 1.01
C GLU A 5 -10.94 14.33 2.11
N ILE A 6 -10.14 13.32 2.43
CA ILE A 6 -9.08 13.43 3.44
C ILE A 6 -8.02 14.44 2.98
N ALA A 7 -7.57 14.33 1.73
CA ALA A 7 -6.55 15.23 1.17
C ALA A 7 -7.05 16.67 1.08
N TYR A 8 -8.31 16.87 0.66
CA TYR A 8 -8.90 18.20 0.59
C TYR A 8 -9.09 18.83 1.97
N ASN A 9 -9.52 18.06 2.95
CA ASN A 9 -9.62 18.54 4.33
C ASN A 9 -8.26 18.94 4.91
N LEU A 10 -7.22 18.15 4.65
CA LEU A 10 -5.87 18.50 5.08
C LEU A 10 -5.37 19.76 4.39
N LEU A 11 -5.59 19.90 3.07
CA LEU A 11 -5.24 21.09 2.32
C LEU A 11 -5.93 22.34 2.90
N ASN A 12 -7.21 22.24 3.23
CA ASN A 12 -7.94 23.34 3.85
C ASN A 12 -7.40 23.71 5.24
N LEU A 13 -6.98 22.73 6.04
CA LEU A 13 -6.33 23.00 7.33
C LEU A 13 -5.01 23.76 7.15
N VAL A 14 -4.19 23.37 6.18
CA VAL A 14 -2.91 24.04 5.85
C VAL A 14 -3.17 25.48 5.43
N ARG A 15 -4.20 25.73 4.63
CA ARG A 15 -4.59 27.07 4.14
C ARG A 15 -5.24 27.94 5.21
N GLY A 16 -5.46 27.43 6.41
CA GLY A 16 -6.19 28.17 7.45
C GLY A 16 -7.58 28.61 7.01
N GLY A 17 -8.22 27.86 6.10
CA GLY A 17 -9.52 28.17 5.51
C GLY A 17 -9.53 29.26 4.43
N ARG A 18 -8.36 29.74 3.98
CA ARG A 18 -8.25 30.73 2.88
C ARG A 18 -8.08 30.01 1.55
N SER A 19 -8.80 30.43 0.53
CA SER A 19 -8.60 30.02 -0.85
C SER A 19 -7.45 30.81 -1.47
N SER A 20 -6.22 30.41 -1.25
CA SER A 20 -5.03 31.01 -1.88
C SER A 20 -4.58 30.11 -3.02
N ASN A 21 -4.34 30.70 -4.19
CA ASN A 21 -3.79 29.98 -5.35
C ASN A 21 -2.23 29.99 -5.37
N ASP A 22 -1.60 30.66 -4.43
CA ASP A 22 -0.15 30.90 -4.40
C ASP A 22 0.64 29.81 -3.64
N GLU A 23 0.02 28.67 -3.31
CA GLU A 23 0.69 27.66 -2.54
C GLU A 23 1.36 26.60 -3.43
N ASN A 24 2.62 26.33 -3.10
CA ASN A 24 3.47 25.32 -3.76
C ASN A 24 3.06 23.86 -3.44
N ILE A 25 1.94 23.62 -2.74
CA ILE A 25 1.52 22.30 -2.30
C ILE A 25 0.38 21.82 -3.19
N SER A 26 0.65 20.77 -3.98
CA SER A 26 -0.36 20.14 -4.83
C SER A 26 -1.19 19.12 -4.05
N LEU A 27 -2.43 18.90 -4.48
CA LEU A 27 -3.30 17.85 -3.92
C LEU A 27 -2.67 16.46 -4.06
N ASP A 28 -1.97 16.21 -5.17
CA ASP A 28 -1.31 14.92 -5.42
C ASP A 28 -0.15 14.68 -4.45
N GLN A 29 0.58 15.74 -4.07
CA GLN A 29 1.62 15.62 -3.05
C GLN A 29 1.03 15.29 -1.68
N ILE A 30 -0.11 15.88 -1.33
CA ILE A 30 -0.82 15.55 -0.09
C ILE A 30 -1.30 14.10 -0.11
N LYS A 31 -1.90 13.63 -1.22
CA LYS A 31 -2.30 12.22 -1.37
C LYS A 31 -1.12 11.27 -1.23
N PHE A 32 0.02 11.61 -1.84
CA PHE A 32 1.24 10.83 -1.70
C PHE A 32 1.68 10.75 -0.22
N ASN A 33 1.70 11.87 0.48
CA ASN A 33 2.06 11.90 1.89
C ASN A 33 1.07 11.09 2.75
N ILE A 34 -0.25 11.18 2.49
CA ILE A 34 -1.26 10.36 3.19
C ILE A 34 -0.96 8.87 3.02
N LYS A 35 -0.70 8.40 1.79
CA LYS A 35 -0.36 7.01 1.50
C LYS A 35 0.90 6.57 2.24
N HIS A 36 1.94 7.41 2.20
CA HIS A 36 3.22 7.14 2.87
C HIS A 36 3.06 7.03 4.40
N TYR A 37 2.43 8.03 5.01
CA TYR A 37 2.20 8.03 6.46
C TYR A 37 1.25 6.90 6.90
N ARG A 38 0.25 6.56 6.08
CA ARG A 38 -0.60 5.39 6.32
C ARG A 38 0.24 4.12 6.44
N ALA A 39 1.08 3.82 5.46
CA ALA A 39 1.93 2.64 5.48
C ALA A 39 2.86 2.62 6.71
N MET A 40 3.44 3.77 7.05
CA MET A 40 4.31 3.92 8.22
C MET A 40 3.56 3.68 9.55
N PHE A 41 2.36 4.26 9.71
CA PHE A 41 1.57 4.10 10.93
C PHE A 41 1.05 2.66 11.09
N ILE A 42 0.60 2.02 10.00
CA ILE A 42 0.18 0.61 10.03
C ILE A 42 1.33 -0.28 10.47
N ARG A 43 2.55 -0.06 9.93
CA ARG A 43 3.74 -0.82 10.33
C ARG A 43 4.04 -0.63 11.82
N ARG A 44 3.96 0.62 12.31
CA ARG A 44 4.20 0.95 13.72
C ARG A 44 3.14 0.33 14.63
N ASP A 45 1.88 0.37 14.24
CA ASP A 45 0.78 -0.21 15.00
C ASP A 45 0.90 -1.73 15.07
N TYR A 46 1.20 -2.37 13.95
CA TYR A 46 1.47 -3.80 13.93
C TYR A 46 2.66 -4.19 14.83
N ALA A 47 3.74 -3.41 14.82
CA ALA A 47 4.91 -3.67 15.66
C ALA A 47 4.59 -3.61 17.16
N ARG A 48 3.58 -2.82 17.54
CA ARG A 48 3.13 -2.69 18.94
C ARG A 48 2.12 -3.75 19.35
N ASN A 49 1.13 -4.00 18.49
CA ASN A 49 -0.06 -4.78 18.82
C ASN A 49 -0.03 -6.21 18.27
N GLY A 50 0.82 -6.48 17.28
CA GLY A 50 0.96 -7.81 16.66
C GLY A 50 -0.21 -8.23 15.75
N TYR A 51 -1.20 -7.38 15.53
CA TYR A 51 -2.33 -7.65 14.64
C TYR A 51 -2.68 -6.44 13.79
N VAL A 52 -3.41 -6.67 12.71
CA VAL A 52 -3.91 -5.64 11.80
C VAL A 52 -5.44 -5.55 11.91
N SER A 53 -5.96 -4.34 11.93
CA SER A 53 -7.40 -4.12 11.88
C SER A 53 -7.95 -4.60 10.53
N LYS A 54 -9.08 -5.31 10.56
CA LYS A 54 -9.78 -5.76 9.34
C LYS A 54 -10.21 -4.62 8.42
N THR A 55 -10.36 -3.41 8.96
CA THR A 55 -10.70 -2.21 8.16
C THR A 55 -9.57 -1.76 7.23
N LEU A 56 -8.35 -2.22 7.48
CA LEU A 56 -7.17 -1.93 6.66
C LEU A 56 -6.95 -2.97 5.56
N GLU A 57 -7.59 -4.14 5.68
CA GLU A 57 -7.45 -5.23 4.72
C GLU A 57 -8.26 -4.96 3.46
N GLN A 58 -7.68 -5.33 2.32
CA GLN A 58 -8.33 -5.31 1.02
C GLN A 58 -8.26 -6.70 0.39
N ASP A 59 -9.29 -7.04 -0.37
CA ASP A 59 -9.40 -8.33 -1.06
C ASP A 59 -9.13 -8.14 -2.55
N LEU A 60 -8.22 -8.92 -3.11
CA LEU A 60 -7.89 -8.93 -4.54
C LEU A 60 -8.77 -9.92 -5.34
N GLY A 61 -9.79 -10.50 -4.71
CA GLY A 61 -10.75 -11.36 -5.41
C GLY A 61 -10.13 -12.56 -6.11
N CYS A 62 -10.17 -12.57 -7.44
CA CYS A 62 -9.73 -13.69 -8.28
C CYS A 62 -8.43 -13.41 -9.01
N LEU A 63 -7.31 -13.77 -8.42
CA LEU A 63 -6.02 -13.76 -9.10
C LEU A 63 -5.83 -15.05 -9.90
N LYS A 64 -5.82 -14.95 -11.22
CA LYS A 64 -5.59 -16.09 -12.11
C LYS A 64 -4.16 -16.61 -11.97
N ILE A 65 -4.03 -17.93 -11.96
CA ILE A 65 -2.74 -18.64 -11.93
C ILE A 65 -2.46 -19.17 -13.34
N LYS A 66 -1.22 -19.05 -13.75
CA LYS A 66 -0.75 -19.64 -15.01
C LYS A 66 0.50 -20.48 -14.78
N GLN A 67 0.66 -21.48 -15.61
CA GLN A 67 1.91 -22.21 -15.74
C GLN A 67 2.89 -21.36 -16.55
N VAL A 68 4.08 -21.21 -16.05
CA VAL A 68 5.16 -20.44 -16.67
C VAL A 68 6.41 -21.32 -16.70
N ASP A 69 7.15 -21.21 -17.78
CA ASP A 69 8.49 -21.80 -17.86
C ASP A 69 9.42 -21.12 -16.85
N ALA A 70 10.05 -21.90 -16.03
CA ALA A 70 10.92 -21.40 -14.97
C ALA A 70 12.12 -20.62 -15.50
N SER A 71 12.57 -20.89 -16.72
CA SER A 71 13.64 -20.12 -17.37
C SER A 71 13.28 -18.66 -17.63
N LYS A 72 11.97 -18.34 -17.70
CA LYS A 72 11.48 -16.98 -17.94
C LYS A 72 11.33 -16.13 -16.67
N CYS A 73 11.36 -16.75 -15.52
CA CYS A 73 11.14 -16.07 -14.24
C CYS A 73 12.20 -16.32 -13.17
N CYS A 74 12.99 -17.37 -13.35
CA CYS A 74 14.03 -17.77 -12.40
C CYS A 74 15.14 -18.39 -13.25
N ASP A 75 16.39 -18.23 -12.94
CA ASP A 75 17.51 -18.81 -13.67
C ASP A 75 17.58 -20.35 -13.54
N LEU A 76 16.44 -20.99 -13.82
CA LEU A 76 16.27 -22.45 -13.76
C LEU A 76 16.28 -23.05 -15.17
N PRO A 77 16.61 -24.35 -15.31
CA PRO A 77 16.58 -25.03 -16.61
C PRO A 77 15.23 -24.91 -17.32
N PRO A 78 15.18 -24.81 -18.66
CA PRO A 78 13.96 -24.61 -19.44
C PRO A 78 12.95 -25.77 -19.35
N THR A 79 13.30 -26.88 -18.73
CA THR A 79 12.42 -28.03 -18.50
C THR A 79 11.56 -27.90 -17.25
N CYS A 80 11.86 -26.94 -16.38
CA CYS A 80 11.09 -26.72 -15.15
C CYS A 80 9.92 -25.77 -15.40
N THR A 81 8.75 -26.16 -14.96
CA THR A 81 7.55 -25.30 -15.01
C THR A 81 7.09 -24.97 -13.60
N VAL A 82 6.71 -23.72 -13.40
CA VAL A 82 6.18 -23.20 -12.14
C VAL A 82 4.81 -22.57 -12.36
N TYR A 83 4.00 -22.59 -11.33
CA TYR A 83 2.70 -21.92 -11.36
C TYR A 83 2.80 -20.62 -10.57
N ARG A 84 2.38 -19.52 -11.18
CA ARG A 84 2.35 -18.23 -10.51
C ARG A 84 1.15 -17.40 -10.94
N THR A 85 0.85 -16.34 -10.20
CA THR A 85 -0.15 -15.36 -10.60
C THR A 85 0.20 -14.72 -11.94
N VAL A 86 -0.83 -14.39 -12.73
CA VAL A 86 -0.67 -13.68 -14.01
C VAL A 86 -0.10 -12.30 -13.76
N ASP A 87 -0.71 -11.60 -12.81
CA ASP A 87 -0.40 -10.23 -12.45
C ASP A 87 0.45 -10.16 -11.19
N LYS A 88 1.27 -9.13 -11.08
CA LYS A 88 1.99 -8.80 -9.86
C LYS A 88 1.03 -8.27 -8.81
N LEU A 89 1.26 -8.62 -7.57
CA LEU A 89 0.55 -8.00 -6.44
C LEU A 89 0.89 -6.51 -6.34
N PRO A 90 -0.03 -5.69 -5.86
CA PRO A 90 0.30 -4.36 -5.37
C PRO A 90 1.32 -4.48 -4.22
N LYS A 91 2.15 -3.46 -4.05
CA LYS A 91 3.12 -3.48 -2.95
C LYS A 91 2.41 -3.62 -1.61
N THR A 92 2.83 -4.63 -0.85
CA THR A 92 2.29 -4.89 0.48
C THR A 92 3.06 -4.12 1.54
N VAL A 93 2.37 -3.67 2.59
CA VAL A 93 3.04 -3.17 3.79
C VAL A 93 3.87 -4.30 4.39
N ARG A 94 5.14 -4.05 4.68
CA ARG A 94 6.02 -5.07 5.28
C ARG A 94 5.90 -5.08 6.80
N PHE A 95 5.56 -6.22 7.35
CA PHE A 95 5.52 -6.48 8.78
C PHE A 95 6.79 -7.24 9.21
N ASN A 96 7.73 -6.54 9.83
CA ASN A 96 9.04 -7.09 10.17
C ASN A 96 9.73 -7.69 8.92
N PHE A 97 9.67 -9.01 8.75
CA PHE A 97 10.26 -9.73 7.62
C PHE A 97 9.22 -10.41 6.71
N ARG A 98 7.92 -10.09 6.88
CA ARG A 98 6.85 -10.72 6.12
C ARG A 98 5.98 -9.68 5.41
N ASP A 99 5.48 -10.07 4.25
CA ASP A 99 4.46 -9.30 3.54
C ASP A 99 3.14 -9.31 4.34
N ALA A 100 2.41 -8.20 4.29
CA ALA A 100 1.13 -8.04 4.99
C ALA A 100 -0.02 -8.79 4.28
N LEU A 101 0.21 -10.05 3.90
CA LEU A 101 -0.81 -10.92 3.34
C LEU A 101 -1.47 -11.70 4.50
N THR A 102 -2.74 -11.45 4.75
CA THR A 102 -3.49 -12.03 5.87
C THR A 102 -4.21 -13.31 5.48
N PHE A 103 -4.57 -13.46 4.21
CA PHE A 103 -5.23 -14.63 3.69
C PHE A 103 -4.83 -14.90 2.25
N ILE A 104 -4.52 -16.14 1.94
CA ILE A 104 -4.42 -16.66 0.57
C ILE A 104 -5.15 -18.00 0.56
N GLY A 105 -6.10 -18.15 -0.34
CA GLY A 105 -6.93 -19.32 -0.38
C GLY A 105 -7.68 -19.49 -1.70
N LYS A 106 -8.65 -20.39 -1.69
CA LYS A 106 -9.53 -20.56 -2.84
C LYS A 106 -10.42 -19.34 -3.03
N PRO A 107 -10.88 -19.05 -4.27
CA PRO A 107 -11.76 -17.91 -4.57
C PRO A 107 -13.09 -17.94 -3.80
N ASP A 108 -13.56 -19.12 -3.40
CA ASP A 108 -14.77 -19.32 -2.61
C ASP A 108 -14.59 -18.97 -1.12
N GLY A 109 -13.39 -18.56 -0.70
CA GLY A 109 -13.07 -18.28 0.70
C GLY A 109 -12.86 -19.51 1.55
N THR A 110 -13.03 -20.71 0.98
CA THR A 110 -12.80 -21.97 1.68
C THR A 110 -11.35 -22.42 1.49
N GLY A 111 -10.73 -22.90 2.53
CA GLY A 111 -9.41 -23.50 2.45
C GLY A 111 -8.28 -22.50 2.25
N THR A 112 -7.62 -22.17 3.35
CA THR A 112 -6.40 -21.36 3.34
C THR A 112 -5.24 -22.18 2.77
N ILE A 113 -4.47 -21.58 1.88
CA ILE A 113 -3.23 -22.13 1.37
C ILE A 113 -2.11 -21.68 2.30
N PRO A 114 -1.37 -22.57 2.95
CA PRO A 114 -0.29 -22.18 3.85
C PRO A 114 0.93 -21.66 3.09
N ARG A 115 1.58 -20.65 3.67
CA ARG A 115 2.85 -20.11 3.20
C ARG A 115 3.99 -21.10 3.45
N VAL A 116 4.94 -21.09 2.57
CA VAL A 116 6.24 -21.77 2.69
C VAL A 116 7.32 -20.79 2.25
N GLU A 117 8.49 -20.88 2.81
CA GLU A 117 9.62 -20.11 2.32
C GLU A 117 10.22 -20.74 1.05
N PRO A 118 10.72 -19.95 0.09
CA PRO A 118 11.20 -20.47 -1.19
C PRO A 118 12.24 -21.61 -1.06
N TYR A 119 13.12 -21.52 -0.06
CA TYR A 119 14.15 -22.53 0.20
C TYR A 119 13.62 -23.83 0.81
N GLU A 120 12.39 -23.82 1.34
CA GLU A 120 11.76 -25.00 1.93
C GLU A 120 11.02 -25.84 0.88
N VAL A 121 10.77 -25.28 -0.32
CA VAL A 121 9.95 -25.94 -1.36
C VAL A 121 10.54 -27.29 -1.77
N GLU A 122 11.84 -27.40 -1.85
CA GLU A 122 12.53 -28.65 -2.21
C GLU A 122 12.35 -29.76 -1.17
N TYR A 123 12.13 -29.41 0.09
CA TYR A 123 11.94 -30.37 1.18
C TYR A 123 10.50 -30.88 1.29
N LEU A 124 9.52 -30.19 0.66
CA LEU A 124 8.11 -30.55 0.73
C LEU A 124 7.82 -31.95 0.16
N GLU A 125 8.65 -32.45 -0.75
CA GLU A 125 8.49 -33.78 -1.32
C GLU A 125 8.77 -34.90 -0.32
N TYR A 126 9.60 -34.64 0.67
CA TYR A 126 9.98 -35.58 1.71
C TYR A 126 8.97 -35.62 2.88
N GLU A 127 8.03 -34.68 2.92
CA GLU A 127 6.98 -34.66 3.96
C GLU A 127 5.99 -35.81 3.78
N LYS A 128 5.90 -36.70 4.73
CA LYS A 128 5.09 -37.91 4.66
C LYS A 128 3.59 -37.64 4.51
N TYR A 129 3.04 -36.64 5.21
CA TYR A 129 1.58 -36.38 5.31
C TYR A 129 1.11 -35.13 4.59
N THR A 130 2.00 -34.24 4.23
CA THR A 130 1.65 -32.92 3.71
C THR A 130 2.21 -32.65 2.32
N LYS A 131 2.96 -33.58 1.75
CA LYS A 131 3.58 -33.47 0.42
C LYS A 131 2.60 -33.16 -0.72
N SER A 132 1.33 -33.57 -0.60
CA SER A 132 0.30 -33.33 -1.62
C SER A 132 -0.45 -32.00 -1.43
N LYS A 133 -0.22 -31.30 -0.32
CA LYS A 133 -0.93 -30.05 -0.05
C LYS A 133 -0.41 -28.91 -0.90
N THR A 134 -1.33 -28.10 -1.40
CA THR A 134 -1.00 -26.85 -2.06
C THR A 134 -0.33 -25.89 -1.07
N ARG A 135 0.75 -25.25 -1.50
CA ARG A 135 1.49 -24.25 -0.74
C ARG A 135 1.74 -23.03 -1.61
N TYR A 136 2.05 -21.90 -0.99
CA TYR A 136 2.47 -20.73 -1.74
C TYR A 136 3.71 -20.08 -1.14
N TYR A 137 4.43 -19.36 -2.00
CA TYR A 137 5.51 -18.44 -1.61
C TYR A 137 5.45 -17.19 -2.49
N VAL A 138 6.11 -16.13 -2.08
CA VAL A 138 6.10 -14.84 -2.79
C VAL A 138 7.54 -14.50 -3.19
N ILE A 139 7.74 -14.21 -4.48
CA ILE A 139 8.99 -13.68 -5.03
C ILE A 139 8.62 -12.58 -6.02
N ASP A 140 9.27 -11.42 -5.93
CA ASP A 140 9.12 -10.28 -6.84
C ASP A 140 7.66 -9.85 -7.06
N GLU A 141 6.87 -9.83 -5.99
CA GLU A 141 5.46 -9.47 -5.99
C GLU A 141 4.55 -10.47 -6.74
N TYR A 142 5.07 -11.64 -7.15
CA TYR A 142 4.27 -12.73 -7.65
C TYR A 142 4.03 -13.79 -6.57
N ILE A 143 2.81 -14.34 -6.55
CA ILE A 143 2.52 -15.52 -5.74
C ILE A 143 2.80 -16.75 -6.60
N TYR A 144 3.72 -17.56 -6.13
CA TYR A 144 4.01 -18.86 -6.70
C TYR A 144 3.23 -19.92 -5.93
N VAL A 145 2.59 -20.80 -6.67
CA VAL A 145 1.77 -21.87 -6.08
C VAL A 145 2.41 -23.22 -6.38
N TYR A 146 2.84 -23.87 -5.31
CA TYR A 146 3.35 -25.23 -5.38
C TYR A 146 2.20 -26.22 -5.34
N ARG A 147 2.12 -27.12 -6.34
CA ARG A 147 1.04 -28.10 -6.50
C ARG A 147 -0.35 -27.48 -6.44
N PRO A 148 -0.77 -26.75 -7.48
CA PRO A 148 -2.06 -26.05 -7.49
C PRO A 148 -3.27 -27.00 -7.42
N ASN A 149 -3.10 -28.31 -7.73
CA ASN A 149 -4.15 -29.33 -7.62
C ASN A 149 -5.47 -28.92 -8.33
N GLY A 150 -5.36 -28.36 -9.53
CA GLY A 150 -6.52 -27.92 -10.32
C GLY A 150 -7.02 -26.51 -9.97
N LEU A 151 -6.32 -25.75 -9.14
CA LEU A 151 -6.64 -24.34 -8.89
C LEU A 151 -6.28 -23.49 -10.12
N GLU A 152 -7.28 -22.79 -10.65
CA GLU A 152 -7.10 -21.82 -11.75
C GLU A 152 -6.92 -20.38 -11.26
N ALA A 153 -7.42 -20.09 -10.06
CA ALA A 153 -7.34 -18.79 -9.42
C ALA A 153 -7.23 -18.92 -7.89
N ILE A 154 -6.74 -17.87 -7.27
CA ILE A 154 -6.66 -17.71 -5.81
C ILE A 154 -7.29 -16.40 -5.39
N SER A 155 -7.86 -16.36 -4.18
CA SER A 155 -8.23 -15.12 -3.50
C SER A 155 -7.11 -14.72 -2.55
N VAL A 156 -6.79 -13.43 -2.54
CA VAL A 156 -5.71 -12.86 -1.72
C VAL A 156 -6.26 -11.69 -0.94
N ARG A 157 -6.05 -11.70 0.36
CA ARG A 157 -6.37 -10.59 1.23
C ARG A 157 -5.12 -10.08 1.92
N GLY A 158 -4.98 -8.77 2.01
CA GLY A 158 -3.79 -8.17 2.60
C GLY A 158 -3.93 -6.67 2.81
N VAL A 159 -2.86 -6.07 3.30
CA VAL A 159 -2.73 -4.63 3.47
C VAL A 159 -1.70 -4.11 2.49
N PHE A 160 -2.16 -3.26 1.57
CA PHE A 160 -1.31 -2.72 0.50
C PHE A 160 -0.85 -1.30 0.85
N GLU A 161 0.36 -0.94 0.39
CA GLU A 161 0.93 0.40 0.60
C GLU A 161 0.06 1.46 -0.07
N ASP A 162 -0.33 1.21 -1.32
CA ASP A 162 -1.28 2.03 -2.06
C ASP A 162 -2.60 1.26 -2.28
N PRO A 163 -3.65 1.58 -1.52
CA PRO A 163 -4.97 0.97 -1.70
C PRO A 163 -5.59 1.19 -3.08
N GLU A 164 -5.23 2.28 -3.78
CA GLU A 164 -5.77 2.57 -5.11
C GLU A 164 -5.23 1.61 -6.19
N GLU A 165 -4.04 1.00 -5.98
CA GLU A 165 -3.53 0.01 -6.93
C GLU A 165 -4.43 -1.24 -7.03
N VAL A 166 -5.23 -1.51 -6.00
CA VAL A 166 -6.19 -2.61 -5.98
C VAL A 166 -7.32 -2.45 -7.02
N TYR A 167 -7.59 -1.22 -7.47
CA TYR A 167 -8.53 -0.95 -8.57
C TYR A 167 -8.18 -1.69 -9.87
N LYS A 168 -6.90 -1.99 -10.11
CA LYS A 168 -6.44 -2.71 -11.31
C LYS A 168 -6.85 -4.20 -11.32
N PHE A 169 -7.34 -4.71 -10.18
CA PHE A 169 -7.71 -6.11 -10.02
C PHE A 169 -9.23 -6.27 -10.03
N ASN A 170 -9.67 -7.40 -10.58
CA ASN A 170 -11.08 -7.72 -10.67
C ASN A 170 -11.46 -8.81 -9.67
N THR A 171 -12.67 -8.69 -9.17
CA THR A 171 -13.34 -9.78 -8.44
C THR A 171 -13.63 -10.95 -9.38
N CYS A 172 -14.04 -12.10 -8.83
CA CYS A 172 -14.44 -13.23 -9.65
C CYS A 172 -15.65 -12.96 -10.56
N ASN A 173 -16.38 -11.89 -10.33
CA ASN A 173 -17.55 -11.46 -11.11
C ASN A 173 -17.24 -10.26 -12.03
N ASP A 174 -15.98 -10.09 -12.42
CA ASP A 174 -15.48 -9.03 -13.31
C ASP A 174 -15.71 -7.59 -12.83
N GLY A 175 -16.10 -7.40 -11.56
CA GLY A 175 -16.13 -6.07 -10.93
C GLY A 175 -14.76 -5.67 -10.38
N PRO A 176 -14.44 -4.36 -10.26
CA PRO A 176 -13.20 -3.92 -9.65
C PRO A 176 -13.13 -4.32 -8.17
N CYS A 177 -11.95 -4.70 -7.68
CA CYS A 177 -11.75 -5.05 -6.28
C CYS A 177 -11.78 -3.83 -5.35
N TYR A 178 -11.56 -2.65 -5.88
CA TYR A 178 -11.60 -1.38 -5.16
C TYR A 178 -12.19 -0.29 -6.06
N ASP A 179 -13.00 0.58 -5.50
CA ASP A 179 -13.52 1.78 -6.17
C ASP A 179 -12.90 3.03 -5.51
N PRO A 180 -12.21 3.92 -6.26
CA PRO A 180 -11.66 5.17 -5.71
C PRO A 180 -12.69 6.07 -5.02
N GLN A 181 -13.99 5.95 -5.38
CA GLN A 181 -15.09 6.65 -4.74
C GLN A 181 -15.55 5.98 -3.43
N SER A 182 -15.07 4.76 -3.15
CA SER A 182 -15.37 4.07 -1.91
C SER A 182 -14.58 4.66 -0.72
N PRO A 183 -15.02 4.42 0.52
CA PRO A 183 -14.25 4.84 1.69
C PRO A 183 -12.82 4.30 1.64
N TYR A 184 -11.85 5.20 1.82
CA TYR A 184 -10.45 4.83 1.89
C TYR A 184 -10.20 3.89 3.09
N PRO A 185 -9.46 2.77 2.93
CA PRO A 185 -9.27 1.79 3.98
C PRO A 185 -8.34 2.33 5.08
N LEU A 186 -8.93 3.17 5.92
CA LEU A 186 -8.26 3.86 7.02
C LEU A 186 -9.25 4.07 8.16
N PRO A 187 -8.96 3.60 9.38
CA PRO A 187 -9.78 3.88 10.55
C PRO A 187 -9.75 5.37 10.90
N ALA A 188 -10.87 5.87 11.42
CA ALA A 188 -11.04 7.32 11.69
C ALA A 188 -10.03 7.88 12.69
N ASP A 189 -9.63 7.09 13.69
CA ASP A 189 -8.62 7.46 14.68
C ASP A 189 -7.23 7.65 14.06
N MET A 190 -6.90 6.87 13.03
CA MET A 190 -5.63 6.97 12.32
C MET A 190 -5.57 8.21 11.42
N VAL A 191 -6.71 8.70 10.90
CA VAL A 191 -6.76 9.92 10.06
C VAL A 191 -6.17 11.12 10.81
N SER A 192 -6.57 11.31 12.07
CA SER A 192 -6.07 12.42 12.90
C SER A 192 -4.55 12.31 13.14
N GLN A 193 -4.04 11.11 13.36
CA GLN A 193 -2.61 10.88 13.56
C GLN A 193 -1.81 11.15 12.27
N ILE A 194 -2.33 10.74 11.12
CA ILE A 194 -1.72 10.99 9.81
C ILE A 194 -1.66 12.49 9.55
N ASN A 195 -2.78 13.19 9.72
CA ASN A 195 -2.84 14.64 9.52
C ASN A 195 -1.83 15.37 10.42
N GLN A 196 -1.76 14.99 11.70
CA GLN A 196 -0.78 15.55 12.63
C GLN A 196 0.66 15.24 12.19
N GLY A 197 0.93 14.01 11.75
CA GLY A 197 2.26 13.61 11.26
C GLY A 197 2.70 14.41 10.04
N ILE A 198 1.81 14.58 9.05
CA ILE A 198 2.08 15.36 7.84
C ILE A 198 2.32 16.84 8.19
N MET A 199 1.47 17.41 9.06
CA MET A 199 1.61 18.82 9.46
C MET A 199 2.90 19.07 10.24
N ALA A 200 3.28 18.17 11.15
CA ALA A 200 4.48 18.32 11.96
C ALA A 200 5.78 17.99 11.20
N GLY A 201 5.72 17.15 10.18
CA GLY A 201 6.86 16.76 9.37
C GLY A 201 7.00 17.59 8.10
N GLU A 202 6.32 17.14 7.06
CA GLU A 202 6.50 17.65 5.68
C GLU A 202 6.11 19.13 5.52
N LEU A 203 4.99 19.53 6.12
CA LEU A 203 4.48 20.89 5.97
C LEU A 203 5.27 21.90 6.79
N GLN A 204 5.81 21.48 7.94
CA GLN A 204 6.66 22.34 8.74
C GLN A 204 8.00 22.63 8.03
N MET A 205 8.57 21.65 7.33
CA MET A 205 9.75 21.84 6.50
C MET A 205 9.49 22.84 5.36
N LEU A 206 8.33 22.75 4.72
CA LEU A 206 7.96 23.67 3.64
C LEU A 206 7.70 25.10 4.15
N ALA A 207 7.08 25.24 5.32
CA ALA A 207 6.82 26.55 5.94
C ALA A 207 8.09 27.22 6.52
N GLY A 208 9.10 26.43 6.91
CA GLY A 208 10.33 26.91 7.52
C GLY A 208 11.47 27.20 6.53
N SER A 209 11.31 26.88 5.25
CA SER A 209 12.45 26.82 4.34
C SER A 209 12.80 28.09 3.59
N PHE A 210 11.96 29.12 3.60
CA PHE A 210 12.32 30.40 2.96
C PHE A 210 11.79 31.59 3.76
N PRO A 211 12.60 32.14 4.69
CA PRO A 211 12.37 33.52 5.05
C PRO A 211 12.60 34.33 3.76
N ASP A 212 11.58 35.00 3.26
CA ASP A 212 11.68 35.93 2.16
C ASP A 212 12.50 37.14 2.63
N THR A 213 13.82 36.95 2.64
CA THR A 213 14.79 37.99 3.10
C THR A 213 14.92 39.15 2.13
N GLU A 214 14.32 39.10 0.94
CA GLU A 214 14.36 40.22 0.00
C GLU A 214 13.22 41.23 0.22
N ASN A 215 12.04 40.78 0.65
CA ASN A 215 10.89 41.68 0.83
C ASN A 215 10.94 42.47 2.14
N ASP A 216 11.50 41.90 3.20
CA ASP A 216 11.63 42.59 4.49
C ASP A 216 12.67 43.71 4.49
N LYS A 217 13.62 43.70 3.56
CA LYS A 217 14.64 44.78 3.44
C LYS A 217 14.13 46.04 2.74
N GLN A 218 13.00 46.00 2.06
CA GLN A 218 12.44 47.19 1.38
C GLN A 218 11.47 48.00 2.24
N GLN A 219 10.88 47.41 3.30
CA GLN A 219 9.93 48.12 4.17
C GLN A 219 10.58 49.00 5.23
N ASP A 220 11.85 48.79 5.58
CA ASP A 220 12.58 49.57 6.61
C ASP A 220 13.20 50.86 6.12
N LYS A 221 12.97 51.28 4.86
CA LYS A 221 13.52 52.52 4.29
C LYS A 221 12.44 53.56 3.99
N VAL A 222 11.51 53.79 4.86
CA VAL A 222 10.71 55.02 4.80
C VAL A 222 11.44 56.07 5.69
N PRO A 223 12.11 57.09 5.10
CA PRO A 223 12.71 58.14 5.91
C PRO A 223 11.59 58.96 6.54
N ILE A 224 11.57 59.01 7.86
CA ILE A 224 10.75 59.98 8.61
C ILE A 224 11.22 61.37 8.22
N GLN A 225 10.47 62.07 7.39
CA GLN A 225 10.64 63.50 7.19
C GLN A 225 10.26 64.19 8.49
N GLN A 226 11.25 64.62 9.26
CA GLN A 226 11.07 65.58 10.31
C GLN A 226 10.69 66.93 9.66
N GLY A 227 9.44 67.33 9.79
CA GLY A 227 8.97 68.66 9.45
C GLY A 227 9.59 69.69 10.40
N GLN A 228 10.17 70.69 9.81
CA GLN A 228 10.47 71.97 10.46
C GLN A 228 9.21 72.84 10.56
#